data_d6f5e0ccfe5c1efb615c77795707d678
#
_entry.id   d6f5e0ccfe5c1efb615c77795707d678
#
_cell.length_a   1.000
_cell.length_b   1.000
_cell.length_c   1.000
_cell.angle_alpha   90.00
_cell.angle_beta   90.00
_cell.angle_gamma   90.00
#
_symmetry.space_group_name_H-M   'P 1'
#
loop_
_entity.id
_entity.type
_entity.pdbx_description
1 polymer ?
#
loop_
_entity_poly.entity_id
_entity_poly.type
_entity_poly.pdbx_seq_one_letter_code
_entity_poly.pdbx_strand_id
1 'polypeptide(L)'
;MIPSRPLLLPLPKIIAMAKKTPRPQAPSVRQAPALPPTIASKELQVFANPAPERDYLIEFQLPEFTCLCPLTGQPDFAHFTISMVADKLCVELKSLKLYFWSYRNEGAFHERVTNAILDDIVQATAPRFIRITAKWYVRGGIYTTVVAEHRKKGWKPQPNVELPTHGTQTGLVG
;
A
#
# COMPACT_ATOMS: atom_id res chain seq x y z
N MET A 1 -26.70 75.72 15.32
CA MET A 1 -27.13 74.64 16.23
C MET A 1 -26.33 73.38 15.91
N ILE A 2 -25.39 73.03 16.77
CA ILE A 2 -24.54 71.89 16.64
C ILE A 2 -25.08 70.84 17.61
N PRO A 3 -25.45 69.61 17.19
CA PRO A 3 -25.95 68.60 18.13
C PRO A 3 -24.76 67.97 18.89
N SER A 4 -24.93 67.89 20.20
CA SER A 4 -24.01 67.39 21.20
C SER A 4 -23.81 65.86 21.03
N ARG A 5 -22.54 65.44 21.01
CA ARG A 5 -22.12 64.00 21.05
C ARG A 5 -22.51 63.35 22.37
N PRO A 6 -23.02 62.11 22.36
CA PRO A 6 -23.20 61.34 23.57
C PRO A 6 -21.86 60.89 24.16
N LEU A 7 -21.73 60.99 25.48
CA LEU A 7 -20.60 60.53 26.28
C LEU A 7 -20.63 58.96 26.29
N LEU A 8 -19.61 58.34 25.73
CA LEU A 8 -19.38 56.90 25.87
C LEU A 8 -18.76 56.62 27.26
N LEU A 9 -19.50 55.93 28.09
CA LEU A 9 -18.98 55.40 29.37
C LEU A 9 -18.00 54.23 29.08
N PRO A 10 -16.88 54.10 29.84
CA PRO A 10 -15.94 53.02 29.65
C PRO A 10 -16.52 51.70 30.22
N LEU A 11 -16.43 50.63 29.43
CA LEU A 11 -16.81 49.27 29.84
C LEU A 11 -15.85 48.75 30.93
N PRO A 12 -16.36 48.02 31.93
CA PRO A 12 -15.52 47.46 32.97
C PRO A 12 -14.64 46.32 32.42
N LYS A 13 -13.34 46.38 32.69
CA LYS A 13 -12.38 45.30 32.41
C LYS A 13 -12.63 44.14 33.37
N ILE A 14 -13.34 43.12 32.94
CA ILE A 14 -13.42 41.85 33.66
C ILE A 14 -12.21 41.00 33.26
N ILE A 15 -11.16 41.08 34.05
CA ILE A 15 -10.03 40.13 33.97
C ILE A 15 -10.39 38.92 34.83
N ALA A 16 -11.07 37.94 34.28
CA ALA A 16 -11.24 36.66 34.95
C ALA A 16 -9.98 35.80 34.70
N MET A 17 -9.09 35.73 35.67
CA MET A 17 -8.01 34.75 35.71
C MET A 17 -8.63 33.37 35.92
N ALA A 18 -8.82 32.63 34.83
CA ALA A 18 -9.15 31.22 34.91
C ALA A 18 -7.93 30.45 35.45
N LYS A 19 -8.05 29.92 36.67
CA LYS A 19 -7.08 28.97 37.22
C LYS A 19 -7.00 27.76 36.32
N LYS A 20 -5.85 27.58 35.61
CA LYS A 20 -5.57 26.35 34.82
C LYS A 20 -5.54 25.16 35.78
N THR A 21 -6.56 24.35 35.79
CA THR A 21 -6.51 23.01 36.40
C THR A 21 -5.45 22.18 35.71
N PRO A 22 -4.55 21.49 36.45
CA PRO A 22 -3.55 20.61 35.84
C PRO A 22 -4.26 19.52 35.03
N ARG A 23 -3.84 19.35 33.76
CA ARG A 23 -4.33 18.27 32.90
C ARG A 23 -3.91 16.94 33.53
N PRO A 24 -4.82 15.95 33.69
CA PRO A 24 -4.45 14.62 34.16
C PRO A 24 -3.34 14.05 33.27
N GLN A 25 -2.26 13.59 33.86
CA GLN A 25 -1.20 12.90 33.12
C GLN A 25 -1.77 11.61 32.54
N ALA A 26 -1.59 11.41 31.23
CA ALA A 26 -1.93 10.14 30.59
C ALA A 26 -1.18 8.99 31.27
N PRO A 27 -1.82 7.82 31.46
CA PRO A 27 -1.16 6.67 32.06
C PRO A 27 0.10 6.32 31.24
N SER A 28 1.21 6.08 31.91
CA SER A 28 2.47 5.66 31.28
C SER A 28 2.23 4.33 30.55
N VAL A 29 2.28 4.36 29.23
CA VAL A 29 2.27 3.14 28.43
C VAL A 29 3.56 2.37 28.75
N ARG A 30 3.45 1.17 29.35
CA ARG A 30 4.57 0.25 29.48
C ARG A 30 5.14 0.02 28.08
N GLN A 31 6.34 0.50 27.81
CA GLN A 31 7.04 0.17 26.58
C GLN A 31 7.33 -1.33 26.58
N ALA A 32 6.76 -2.05 25.59
CA ALA A 32 7.19 -3.41 25.29
C ALA A 32 8.69 -3.39 24.98
N PRO A 33 9.45 -4.47 25.31
CA PRO A 33 10.85 -4.57 24.94
C PRO A 33 10.99 -4.30 23.43
N ALA A 34 11.91 -3.41 23.07
CA ALA A 34 12.16 -3.05 21.68
C ALA A 34 12.60 -4.30 20.93
N LEU A 35 11.74 -4.76 19.98
CA LEU A 35 12.14 -5.78 19.03
C LEU A 35 13.24 -5.19 18.12
N PRO A 36 14.21 -6.01 17.69
CA PRO A 36 15.21 -5.54 16.74
C PRO A 36 14.52 -4.95 15.51
N PRO A 37 15.03 -3.83 14.97
CA PRO A 37 14.40 -3.16 13.85
C PRO A 37 14.30 -4.11 12.64
N THR A 38 13.10 -4.26 12.10
CA THR A 38 12.90 -4.96 10.83
C THR A 38 13.38 -4.04 9.72
N ILE A 39 14.19 -4.55 8.80
CA ILE A 39 14.78 -3.79 7.70
C ILE A 39 14.06 -4.17 6.42
N ALA A 40 13.63 -3.16 5.63
CA ALA A 40 13.11 -3.35 4.29
C ALA A 40 14.19 -3.96 3.37
N SER A 41 13.80 -4.87 2.47
CA SER A 41 14.75 -5.60 1.61
C SER A 41 14.14 -5.84 0.23
N LYS A 42 14.92 -5.70 -0.83
CA LYS A 42 14.54 -6.10 -2.19
C LYS A 42 14.73 -7.60 -2.44
N GLU A 43 15.26 -8.34 -1.49
CA GLU A 43 15.49 -9.77 -1.62
C GLU A 43 14.20 -10.55 -1.37
N LEU A 44 13.80 -11.34 -2.39
CA LEU A 44 12.67 -12.27 -2.30
C LEU A 44 13.19 -13.68 -1.95
N GLN A 45 12.72 -14.21 -0.84
CA GLN A 45 12.99 -15.60 -0.45
C GLN A 45 11.90 -16.50 -1.04
N VAL A 46 12.28 -17.74 -1.35
CA VAL A 46 11.40 -18.73 -1.97
C VAL A 46 11.48 -20.06 -1.23
N PHE A 47 10.45 -20.87 -1.36
CA PHE A 47 10.40 -22.24 -0.87
C PHE A 47 9.80 -23.18 -1.93
N ALA A 48 10.02 -24.47 -1.78
CA ALA A 48 9.51 -25.46 -2.72
C ALA A 48 7.98 -25.49 -2.71
N ASN A 49 7.36 -25.48 -3.91
CA ASN A 49 5.91 -25.64 -4.03
C ASN A 49 5.48 -26.97 -3.42
N PRO A 50 4.57 -27.00 -2.41
CA PRO A 50 4.15 -28.24 -1.75
C PRO A 50 3.30 -29.15 -2.64
N ALA A 51 2.76 -28.66 -3.76
CA ALA A 51 1.90 -29.42 -4.67
C ALA A 51 2.19 -29.07 -6.14
N PRO A 52 3.41 -29.32 -6.65
CA PRO A 52 3.81 -28.91 -8.00
C PRO A 52 3.09 -29.67 -9.12
N GLU A 53 2.42 -30.79 -8.79
CA GLU A 53 1.68 -31.63 -9.72
C GLU A 53 0.32 -31.07 -10.13
N ARG A 54 -0.17 -30.04 -9.40
CA ARG A 54 -1.48 -29.43 -9.67
C ARG A 54 -1.36 -27.91 -9.83
N ASP A 55 -2.31 -27.34 -10.57
CA ASP A 55 -2.52 -25.90 -10.57
C ASP A 55 -3.43 -25.48 -9.41
N TYR A 56 -3.05 -24.44 -8.70
CA TYR A 56 -3.89 -23.76 -7.72
C TYR A 56 -3.55 -22.27 -7.71
N LEU A 57 -4.54 -21.43 -7.44
CA LEU A 57 -4.38 -19.99 -7.40
C LEU A 57 -3.90 -19.54 -6.01
N ILE A 58 -2.84 -18.77 -5.98
CA ILE A 58 -2.37 -18.02 -4.81
C ILE A 58 -2.70 -16.57 -5.07
N GLU A 59 -3.41 -15.93 -4.13
CA GLU A 59 -3.73 -14.52 -4.23
C GLU A 59 -3.17 -13.75 -3.03
N PHE A 60 -2.43 -12.68 -3.31
CA PHE A 60 -1.96 -11.73 -2.30
C PHE A 60 -2.66 -10.39 -2.52
N GLN A 61 -3.24 -9.85 -1.45
CA GLN A 61 -3.86 -8.54 -1.40
C GLN A 61 -2.99 -7.60 -0.58
N LEU A 62 -2.57 -6.48 -1.16
CA LEU A 62 -1.72 -5.48 -0.51
C LEU A 62 -2.42 -4.11 -0.58
N PRO A 63 -3.29 -3.81 0.40
CA PRO A 63 -4.09 -2.58 0.39
C PRO A 63 -3.29 -1.32 0.72
N GLU A 64 -2.08 -1.45 1.25
CA GLU A 64 -1.29 -0.33 1.81
C GLU A 64 0.04 -0.13 1.05
N PHE A 65 0.08 -0.42 -0.25
CA PHE A 65 1.28 -0.11 -1.03
C PHE A 65 1.53 1.39 -1.08
N THR A 66 2.78 1.80 -0.85
CA THR A 66 3.19 3.19 -0.90
C THR A 66 4.53 3.32 -1.61
N CYS A 67 4.64 4.32 -2.49
CA CYS A 67 5.90 4.81 -3.06
C CYS A 67 5.87 6.34 -3.14
N LEU A 68 6.88 6.96 -3.71
CA LEU A 68 6.92 8.41 -3.93
C LEU A 68 6.73 8.72 -5.41
N CYS A 69 6.05 9.83 -5.69
CA CYS A 69 6.06 10.40 -7.03
C CYS A 69 7.47 10.90 -7.37
N PRO A 70 8.08 10.45 -8.46
CA PRO A 70 9.46 10.84 -8.80
C PRO A 70 9.60 12.33 -9.17
N LEU A 71 8.48 12.99 -9.50
CA LEU A 71 8.50 14.41 -9.89
C LEU A 71 8.26 15.36 -8.71
N THR A 72 7.38 14.94 -7.76
CA THR A 72 6.95 15.85 -6.67
C THR A 72 7.41 15.41 -5.29
N GLY A 73 7.89 14.17 -5.14
CA GLY A 73 8.24 13.59 -3.83
C GLY A 73 7.03 13.31 -2.93
N GLN A 74 5.80 13.54 -3.41
CA GLN A 74 4.59 13.23 -2.67
C GLN A 74 4.35 11.72 -2.62
N PRO A 75 3.77 11.19 -1.52
CA PRO A 75 3.44 9.78 -1.44
C PRO A 75 2.30 9.42 -2.41
N ASP A 76 2.51 8.32 -3.13
CA ASP A 76 1.50 7.64 -3.92
C ASP A 76 1.07 6.36 -3.20
N PHE A 77 -0.22 6.04 -3.24
CA PHE A 77 -0.81 4.88 -2.58
C PHE A 77 -1.52 4.00 -3.60
N ALA A 78 -1.49 2.69 -3.36
CA ALA A 78 -2.20 1.74 -4.22
C ALA A 78 -2.63 0.48 -3.46
N HIS A 79 -3.65 -0.17 -4.02
CA HIS A 79 -4.00 -1.54 -3.69
C HIS A 79 -3.45 -2.46 -4.78
N PHE A 80 -2.53 -3.35 -4.41
CA PHE A 80 -2.03 -4.39 -5.31
C PHE A 80 -2.76 -5.70 -5.05
N THR A 81 -3.20 -6.33 -6.13
CA THR A 81 -3.64 -7.73 -6.15
C THR A 81 -2.66 -8.52 -7.00
N ILE A 82 -2.08 -9.57 -6.45
CA ILE A 82 -1.21 -10.50 -7.15
C ILE A 82 -1.89 -11.85 -7.20
N SER A 83 -2.22 -12.32 -8.40
CA SER A 83 -2.82 -13.63 -8.64
C SER A 83 -1.79 -14.51 -9.34
N MET A 84 -1.42 -15.63 -8.73
CA MET A 84 -0.27 -16.44 -9.16
C MET A 84 -0.60 -17.93 -9.14
N VAL A 85 -0.14 -18.65 -10.17
CA VAL A 85 -0.05 -20.12 -10.20
C VAL A 85 1.43 -20.49 -10.17
N ALA A 86 1.87 -21.03 -9.04
CA ALA A 86 3.26 -21.43 -8.84
C ALA A 86 3.65 -22.63 -9.73
N ASP A 87 4.91 -22.69 -10.13
CA ASP A 87 5.49 -23.90 -10.74
C ASP A 87 6.23 -24.71 -9.66
N LYS A 88 7.53 -24.59 -9.58
CA LYS A 88 8.36 -25.34 -8.61
C LYS A 88 8.58 -24.61 -7.31
N LEU A 89 8.45 -23.27 -7.32
CA LEU A 89 8.77 -22.38 -6.20
C LEU A 89 7.58 -21.47 -5.87
N CYS A 90 7.40 -21.24 -4.58
CA CYS A 90 6.51 -20.22 -4.02
C CYS A 90 7.33 -19.10 -3.38
N VAL A 91 6.82 -17.87 -3.40
CA VAL A 91 7.44 -16.76 -2.70
C VAL A 91 7.13 -16.84 -1.20
N GLU A 92 8.12 -16.55 -0.35
CA GLU A 92 7.97 -16.53 1.10
C GLU A 92 7.33 -15.20 1.54
N LEU A 93 6.27 -15.28 2.33
CA LEU A 93 5.40 -14.14 2.65
C LEU A 93 6.10 -13.03 3.45
N LYS A 94 6.98 -13.38 4.40
CA LYS A 94 7.72 -12.40 5.19
C LYS A 94 8.67 -11.58 4.30
N SER A 95 9.39 -12.24 3.40
CA SER A 95 10.28 -11.57 2.46
C SER A 95 9.50 -10.70 1.48
N LEU A 96 8.35 -11.18 0.98
CA LEU A 96 7.45 -10.41 0.13
C LEU A 96 6.96 -9.13 0.82
N LYS A 97 6.59 -9.19 2.11
CA LYS A 97 6.24 -8.03 2.92
C LYS A 97 7.38 -7.01 2.98
N LEU A 98 8.61 -7.47 3.25
CA LEU A 98 9.80 -6.60 3.34
C LEU A 98 10.17 -5.99 1.99
N TYR A 99 9.96 -6.75 0.92
CA TYR A 99 10.14 -6.33 -0.46
C TYR A 99 9.18 -5.16 -0.81
N PHE A 100 7.89 -5.28 -0.54
CA PHE A 100 6.95 -4.19 -0.77
C PHE A 100 7.24 -2.97 0.10
N TRP A 101 7.64 -3.17 1.35
CA TRP A 101 8.02 -2.08 2.24
C TRP A 101 9.23 -1.30 1.73
N SER A 102 10.13 -1.92 0.96
CA SER A 102 11.31 -1.25 0.40
C SER A 102 10.98 -0.12 -0.56
N TYR A 103 9.80 -0.13 -1.17
CA TYR A 103 9.36 0.92 -2.09
C TYR A 103 8.88 2.20 -1.42
N ARG A 104 8.62 2.18 -0.11
CA ARG A 104 7.97 3.27 0.62
C ARG A 104 8.60 4.65 0.40
N ASN A 105 9.90 4.73 0.30
CA ASN A 105 10.66 5.96 0.10
C ASN A 105 11.33 6.02 -1.28
N GLU A 106 10.93 5.16 -2.21
CA GLU A 106 11.47 5.07 -3.56
C GLU A 106 10.58 5.84 -4.54
N GLY A 107 11.20 6.71 -5.35
CA GLY A 107 10.51 7.44 -6.42
C GLY A 107 10.26 6.53 -7.62
N ALA A 108 8.98 6.30 -7.98
CA ALA A 108 8.65 5.45 -9.12
C ALA A 108 7.35 5.89 -9.81
N PHE A 109 7.33 5.82 -11.15
CA PHE A 109 6.09 5.90 -11.91
C PHE A 109 5.27 4.62 -11.73
N HIS A 110 3.95 4.74 -11.74
CA HIS A 110 3.00 3.67 -11.49
C HIS A 110 3.23 2.44 -12.39
N GLU A 111 3.42 2.69 -13.68
CA GLU A 111 3.67 1.65 -14.68
C GLU A 111 5.02 0.96 -14.45
N ARG A 112 6.06 1.74 -14.14
CA ARG A 112 7.40 1.22 -13.92
C ARG A 112 7.44 0.31 -12.70
N VAL A 113 6.92 0.76 -11.56
CA VAL A 113 6.96 -0.04 -10.33
C VAL A 113 6.13 -1.31 -10.44
N THR A 114 4.95 -1.25 -11.11
CA THR A 114 4.12 -2.44 -11.31
C THR A 114 4.83 -3.51 -12.16
N ASN A 115 5.50 -3.09 -13.25
CA ASN A 115 6.27 -4.02 -14.10
C ASN A 115 7.53 -4.53 -13.39
N ALA A 116 8.26 -3.68 -12.66
CA ALA A 116 9.43 -4.11 -11.90
C ALA A 116 9.08 -5.18 -10.85
N ILE A 117 7.97 -5.01 -10.13
CA ILE A 117 7.50 -6.01 -9.17
C ILE A 117 7.14 -7.32 -9.87
N LEU A 118 6.50 -7.26 -11.05
CA LEU A 118 6.22 -8.47 -11.84
C LEU A 118 7.51 -9.19 -12.21
N ASP A 119 8.48 -8.48 -12.76
CA ASP A 119 9.75 -9.04 -13.22
C ASP A 119 10.54 -9.68 -12.07
N ASP A 120 10.63 -9.01 -10.92
CA ASP A 120 11.33 -9.50 -9.74
C ASP A 120 10.70 -10.81 -9.21
N ILE A 121 9.37 -10.89 -9.14
CA ILE A 121 8.67 -12.11 -8.68
C ILE A 121 8.82 -13.23 -9.72
N VAL A 122 8.74 -12.92 -11.02
CA VAL A 122 8.97 -13.88 -12.10
C VAL A 122 10.39 -14.43 -12.04
N GLN A 123 11.38 -13.56 -11.85
CA GLN A 123 12.78 -13.97 -11.71
C GLN A 123 13.00 -14.88 -10.50
N ALA A 124 12.38 -14.59 -9.38
CA ALA A 124 12.52 -15.36 -8.15
C ALA A 124 11.83 -16.73 -8.19
N THR A 125 10.65 -16.84 -8.81
CA THR A 125 9.77 -18.01 -8.69
C THR A 125 9.52 -18.77 -9.97
N ALA A 126 9.80 -18.18 -11.16
CA ALA A 126 9.49 -18.74 -12.49
C ALA A 126 8.06 -19.36 -12.55
N PRO A 127 7.00 -18.60 -12.24
CA PRO A 127 5.66 -19.14 -12.07
C PRO A 127 5.05 -19.58 -13.40
N ARG A 128 4.04 -20.45 -13.35
CA ARG A 128 3.23 -20.81 -14.53
C ARG A 128 2.42 -19.63 -15.03
N PHE A 129 1.90 -18.86 -14.08
CA PHE A 129 1.11 -17.65 -14.31
C PHE A 129 1.31 -16.67 -13.15
N ILE A 130 1.38 -15.40 -13.46
CA ILE A 130 1.23 -14.33 -12.49
C ILE A 130 0.60 -13.12 -13.17
N ARG A 131 -0.39 -12.52 -12.49
CA ARG A 131 -0.96 -11.23 -12.86
C ARG A 131 -0.89 -10.31 -11.65
N ILE A 132 -0.42 -9.10 -11.88
CA ILE A 132 -0.44 -8.00 -10.91
C ILE A 132 -1.45 -6.97 -11.41
N THR A 133 -2.40 -6.63 -10.54
CA THR A 133 -3.32 -5.51 -10.73
C THR A 133 -3.03 -4.47 -9.67
N ALA A 134 -2.52 -3.33 -10.06
CA ALA A 134 -2.24 -2.19 -9.18
C ALA A 134 -3.32 -1.12 -9.40
N LYS A 135 -4.17 -0.93 -8.38
CA LYS A 135 -5.18 0.13 -8.36
C LYS A 135 -4.65 1.30 -7.53
N TRP A 136 -4.32 2.38 -8.21
CA TRP A 136 -3.76 3.58 -7.60
C TRP A 136 -4.87 4.51 -7.11
N TYR A 137 -4.69 5.06 -5.91
CA TYR A 137 -5.62 6.05 -5.36
C TYR A 137 -5.65 7.31 -6.22
N VAL A 138 -6.76 8.03 -6.13
CA VAL A 138 -7.02 9.22 -6.96
C VAL A 138 -5.91 10.26 -6.81
N ARG A 139 -5.47 10.79 -7.96
CA ARG A 139 -4.51 11.86 -8.03
C ARG A 139 -4.93 12.85 -9.12
N GLY A 140 -5.13 14.11 -8.73
CA GLY A 140 -5.65 15.11 -9.66
C GLY A 140 -6.99 14.75 -10.30
N GLY A 141 -7.86 14.00 -9.60
CA GLY A 141 -9.15 13.52 -10.11
C GLY A 141 -9.06 12.27 -11.00
N ILE A 142 -7.88 11.66 -11.16
CA ILE A 142 -7.66 10.49 -12.04
C ILE A 142 -7.37 9.25 -11.19
N TYR A 143 -8.12 8.16 -11.44
CA TYR A 143 -7.80 6.82 -10.95
C TYR A 143 -7.02 6.07 -12.03
N THR A 144 -5.88 5.50 -11.65
CA THR A 144 -5.06 4.70 -12.57
C THR A 144 -5.09 3.25 -12.15
N THR A 145 -5.29 2.35 -13.09
CA THR A 145 -5.11 0.90 -12.87
C THR A 145 -4.06 0.40 -13.86
N VAL A 146 -3.02 -0.24 -13.33
CA VAL A 146 -1.98 -0.89 -14.14
C VAL A 146 -2.13 -2.39 -13.96
N VAL A 147 -2.23 -3.12 -15.08
CA VAL A 147 -2.29 -4.58 -15.09
C VAL A 147 -1.10 -5.10 -15.88
N ALA A 148 -0.28 -5.93 -15.23
CA ALA A 148 0.85 -6.60 -15.85
C ALA A 148 0.74 -8.11 -15.65
N GLU A 149 1.11 -8.91 -16.66
CA GLU A 149 0.94 -10.35 -16.65
C GLU A 149 2.16 -11.05 -17.22
N HIS A 150 2.54 -12.18 -16.60
CA HIS A 150 3.46 -13.15 -17.18
C HIS A 150 2.80 -14.53 -17.24
N ARG A 151 3.07 -15.25 -18.33
CA ARG A 151 2.58 -16.61 -18.56
C ARG A 151 3.71 -17.47 -19.09
N LYS A 152 3.96 -18.59 -18.43
CA LYS A 152 4.97 -19.57 -18.90
C LYS A 152 4.61 -20.08 -20.29
N LYS A 153 5.57 -20.04 -21.22
CA LYS A 153 5.37 -20.49 -22.59
C LYS A 153 4.87 -21.94 -22.64
N GLY A 154 3.78 -22.17 -23.36
CA GLY A 154 3.21 -23.51 -23.56
C GLY A 154 2.34 -24.02 -22.41
N TRP A 155 2.32 -23.33 -21.25
CA TRP A 155 1.43 -23.73 -20.16
C TRP A 155 -0.03 -23.32 -20.45
N LYS A 156 -0.94 -24.23 -20.13
CA LYS A 156 -2.41 -24.00 -20.14
C LYS A 156 -2.96 -24.34 -18.74
N PRO A 157 -3.87 -23.51 -18.19
CA PRO A 157 -4.44 -23.78 -16.87
C PRO A 157 -5.24 -25.08 -16.87
N GLN A 158 -5.19 -25.81 -15.76
CA GLN A 158 -6.08 -26.93 -15.53
C GLN A 158 -7.52 -26.44 -15.37
N PRO A 159 -8.55 -27.25 -15.70
CA PRO A 159 -9.96 -26.81 -15.68
C PRO A 159 -10.47 -26.33 -14.32
N ASN A 160 -9.83 -26.72 -13.23
CA ASN A 160 -10.19 -26.35 -11.86
C ASN A 160 -9.62 -24.99 -11.43
N VAL A 161 -8.85 -24.31 -12.29
CA VAL A 161 -8.26 -23.00 -11.99
C VAL A 161 -8.90 -21.93 -12.86
N GLU A 162 -9.67 -21.06 -12.24
CA GLU A 162 -10.19 -19.86 -12.88
C GLU A 162 -9.17 -18.74 -12.76
N LEU A 163 -8.60 -18.34 -13.89
CA LEU A 163 -7.69 -17.20 -13.92
C LEU A 163 -8.50 -15.91 -13.93
N PRO A 164 -7.99 -14.84 -13.24
CA PRO A 164 -8.64 -13.55 -13.30
C PRO A 164 -8.73 -13.05 -14.74
N THR A 165 -9.91 -12.61 -15.17
CA THR A 165 -10.16 -12.04 -16.49
C THR A 165 -10.07 -10.51 -16.45
N HIS A 166 -9.72 -9.89 -17.59
CA HIS A 166 -9.83 -8.44 -17.70
C HIS A 166 -11.30 -8.01 -17.59
N GLY A 167 -11.63 -7.14 -16.66
CA GLY A 167 -12.93 -6.47 -16.58
C GLY A 167 -13.88 -6.92 -15.47
N THR A 168 -13.57 -7.92 -14.66
CA THR A 168 -14.52 -8.41 -13.62
C THR A 168 -14.39 -7.77 -12.23
N GLN A 169 -13.58 -6.75 -12.06
CA GLN A 169 -13.53 -6.02 -10.79
C GLN A 169 -14.05 -4.59 -10.93
N THR A 170 -15.37 -4.45 -10.98
CA THR A 170 -16.10 -3.19 -10.76
C THR A 170 -16.30 -2.92 -9.26
N GLY A 171 -15.28 -3.07 -8.45
CA GLY A 171 -15.30 -2.60 -7.07
C GLY A 171 -14.59 -1.25 -7.00
N LEU A 172 -15.35 -0.17 -6.86
CA LEU A 172 -14.82 1.09 -6.36
C LEU A 172 -14.13 0.79 -5.02
N VAL A 173 -12.87 1.18 -4.90
CA VAL A 173 -12.22 1.23 -3.59
C VAL A 173 -12.89 2.38 -2.86
N GLY A 174 -13.82 2.07 -1.97
CA GLY A 174 -14.42 3.01 -1.03
C GLY A 174 -13.48 3.31 0.12
#